data_494bd641b5d307e775849a610229864a
#
_entry.id   494bd641b5d307e775849a610229864a
#
_cell.length_a   1.000
_cell.length_b   1.000
_cell.length_c   1.000
_cell.angle_alpha   90.00
_cell.angle_beta   90.00
_cell.angle_gamma   90.00
#
_symmetry.space_group_name_H-M   'P 1'
#
loop_
_entity.id
_entity.type
_entity.pdbx_description
1 polymer ?
#
loop_
_entity_poly.entity_id
_entity_poly.type
_entity_poly.pdbx_seq_one_letter_code
_entity_poly.pdbx_strand_id
1 'polypeptide(L)'
;DLVHRMYLQIKFPEVDISKDNTTSTHSAFRWLNWIGHIIIKEVEISIGGQKIDKHFGEWLHIWNELTQTGGHAAGYAEMVGNVPSLTQIASTNTSSITPNKIEEYTLYIPLQFWFCRNPGMSIPLIALQYADVNVNFIFRTLDECIWANKQTSTLFNSASGKNIFSTSSIPTIKG
;
A
#
# COMPACT_ATOMS: atom_id res chain seq x y z
N ASP A 1 -4.99 -22.14 -21.93
CA ASP A 1 -5.23 -20.91 -21.18
C ASP A 1 -4.01 -20.01 -21.23
N LEU A 2 -4.24 -18.68 -21.36
CA LEU A 2 -3.22 -17.64 -21.43
C LEU A 2 -3.31 -16.74 -20.22
N VAL A 3 -2.18 -16.46 -19.56
CA VAL A 3 -2.09 -15.44 -18.50
C VAL A 3 -1.60 -14.15 -19.12
N HIS A 4 -2.45 -13.11 -19.08
CA HIS A 4 -2.14 -11.81 -19.64
C HIS A 4 -2.06 -10.71 -18.60
N ARG A 5 -2.96 -10.66 -17.64
CA ARG A 5 -2.97 -9.62 -16.61
C ARG A 5 -2.99 -10.24 -15.22
N MET A 6 -2.21 -9.66 -14.32
CA MET A 6 -2.18 -10.05 -12.92
C MET A 6 -2.41 -8.83 -12.03
N TYR A 7 -3.21 -9.03 -11.00
CA TYR A 7 -3.49 -8.02 -9.98
C TYR A 7 -3.21 -8.62 -8.61
N LEU A 8 -2.59 -7.84 -7.76
CA LEU A 8 -2.50 -8.15 -6.34
C LEU A 8 -3.68 -7.49 -5.63
N GLN A 9 -4.56 -8.30 -5.05
CA GLN A 9 -5.65 -7.81 -4.21
C GLN A 9 -5.20 -7.80 -2.75
N ILE A 10 -5.33 -6.66 -2.08
CA ILE A 10 -5.05 -6.50 -0.65
C ILE A 10 -6.24 -5.82 0.01
N LYS A 11 -6.74 -6.42 1.08
CA LYS A 11 -7.78 -5.83 1.90
C LYS A 11 -7.15 -5.18 3.13
N PHE A 12 -7.31 -3.87 3.27
CA PHE A 12 -6.94 -3.14 4.49
C PHE A 12 -8.10 -3.17 5.47
N PRO A 13 -7.85 -3.52 6.73
CA PRO A 13 -8.87 -3.48 7.76
C PRO A 13 -9.23 -2.04 8.15
N GLU A 14 -10.37 -1.88 8.81
CA GLU A 14 -10.71 -0.62 9.48
C GLU A 14 -9.68 -0.31 10.57
N VAL A 15 -9.22 0.93 10.60
CA VAL A 15 -8.31 1.44 11.64
C VAL A 15 -9.06 2.46 12.49
N ASP A 16 -9.40 2.11 13.72
CA ASP A 16 -10.09 2.95 14.69
C ASP A 16 -9.10 3.44 15.74
N ILE A 17 -8.77 4.73 15.69
CA ILE A 17 -7.83 5.36 16.63
C ILE A 17 -8.52 5.94 17.86
N SER A 18 -9.86 5.95 17.91
CA SER A 18 -10.61 6.47 19.07
C SER A 18 -10.35 5.68 20.35
N LYS A 19 -10.02 4.40 20.21
CA LYS A 19 -9.73 3.48 21.33
C LYS A 19 -8.36 3.71 21.99
N ASP A 20 -7.50 4.49 21.36
CA ASP A 20 -6.16 4.82 21.88
C ASP A 20 -6.17 6.09 22.77
N ASN A 21 -7.37 6.59 23.08
CA ASN A 21 -7.59 7.83 23.80
C ASN A 21 -7.45 7.62 25.32
N THR A 22 -6.22 7.53 25.81
CA THR A 22 -5.93 7.79 27.20
C THR A 22 -5.91 9.31 27.43
N THR A 23 -6.48 9.79 28.50
CA THR A 23 -6.90 11.18 28.84
C THR A 23 -5.91 12.32 28.59
N SER A 24 -4.79 12.09 27.96
CA SER A 24 -3.72 13.07 27.72
C SER A 24 -2.96 12.87 26.41
N THR A 25 -3.43 11.99 25.53
CA THR A 25 -2.70 11.69 24.28
C THR A 25 -3.60 11.89 23.08
N HIS A 26 -3.14 12.69 22.13
CA HIS A 26 -3.76 12.79 20.81
C HIS A 26 -3.03 11.88 19.83
N SER A 27 -3.76 11.01 19.17
CA SER A 27 -3.24 10.14 18.14
C SER A 27 -3.71 10.61 16.76
N ALA A 28 -2.83 10.53 15.79
CA ALA A 28 -3.14 10.82 14.39
C ALA A 28 -2.53 9.74 13.50
N PHE A 29 -3.25 9.35 12.47
CA PHE A 29 -2.87 8.26 11.58
C PHE A 29 -3.33 8.54 10.15
N ARG A 30 -2.53 8.12 9.17
CA ARG A 30 -2.94 7.99 7.76
C ARG A 30 -2.08 6.96 7.04
N TRP A 31 -2.61 6.38 5.99
CA TRP A 31 -1.80 5.65 5.02
C TRP A 31 -0.99 6.63 4.16
N LEU A 32 0.17 6.21 3.68
CA LEU A 32 0.94 7.01 2.74
C LEU A 32 0.26 7.07 1.37
N ASN A 33 0.51 8.14 0.63
CA ASN A 33 0.00 8.29 -0.73
C ASN A 33 0.55 7.17 -1.62
N TRP A 34 -0.25 6.69 -2.56
CA TRP A 34 0.11 5.57 -3.43
C TRP A 34 0.47 4.29 -2.67
N ILE A 35 -0.29 4.00 -1.62
CA ILE A 35 0.01 2.90 -0.70
C ILE A 35 0.14 1.55 -1.40
N GLY A 36 -0.62 1.32 -2.47
CA GLY A 36 -0.52 0.10 -3.27
C GLY A 36 0.85 -0.10 -3.92
N HIS A 37 1.54 0.99 -4.28
CA HIS A 37 2.91 0.92 -4.77
C HIS A 37 3.91 0.76 -3.62
N ILE A 38 3.69 1.49 -2.52
CA ILE A 38 4.61 1.49 -1.38
C ILE A 38 4.65 0.14 -0.69
N ILE A 39 3.51 -0.53 -0.50
CA ILE A 39 3.45 -1.80 0.23
C ILE A 39 4.27 -2.91 -0.42
N ILE A 40 4.46 -2.86 -1.74
CA ILE A 40 5.29 -3.81 -2.47
C ILE A 40 6.74 -3.34 -2.42
N LYS A 41 7.58 -4.07 -1.69
CA LYS A 41 9.03 -3.86 -1.74
C LYS A 41 9.61 -4.45 -3.00
N GLU A 42 9.22 -5.68 -3.31
CA GLU A 42 9.73 -6.43 -4.46
C GLU A 42 8.69 -7.46 -4.89
N VAL A 43 8.53 -7.66 -6.19
CA VAL A 43 7.78 -8.77 -6.75
C VAL A 43 8.60 -9.44 -7.84
N GLU A 44 8.65 -10.76 -7.81
CA GLU A 44 9.46 -11.60 -8.66
C GLU A 44 8.62 -12.73 -9.25
N ILE A 45 8.83 -13.02 -10.52
CA ILE A 45 8.27 -14.22 -11.16
C ILE A 45 9.39 -15.21 -11.49
N SER A 46 9.16 -16.46 -11.13
CA SER A 46 10.05 -17.59 -11.46
C SER A 46 9.28 -18.67 -12.21
N ILE A 47 9.94 -19.27 -13.18
CA ILE A 47 9.39 -20.37 -13.99
C ILE A 47 10.40 -21.52 -13.94
N GLY A 48 9.94 -22.72 -13.55
CA GLY A 48 10.80 -23.90 -13.43
C GLY A 48 11.96 -23.70 -12.44
N GLY A 49 11.75 -22.87 -11.39
CA GLY A 49 12.78 -22.55 -10.40
C GLY A 49 13.77 -21.46 -10.81
N GLN A 50 13.71 -20.97 -12.05
CA GLN A 50 14.55 -19.86 -12.50
C GLN A 50 13.79 -18.51 -12.37
N LYS A 51 14.48 -17.50 -11.83
CA LYS A 51 14.02 -16.12 -11.80
C LYS A 51 14.03 -15.54 -13.20
N ILE A 52 12.87 -15.08 -13.67
CA ILE A 52 12.71 -14.58 -15.04
C ILE A 52 12.63 -13.06 -15.05
N ASP A 53 11.79 -12.48 -14.16
CA ASP A 53 11.59 -11.04 -14.11
C ASP A 53 11.33 -10.59 -12.67
N LYS A 54 11.72 -9.36 -12.39
CA LYS A 54 11.56 -8.75 -11.08
C LYS A 54 11.33 -7.26 -11.21
N HIS A 55 10.42 -6.72 -10.41
CA HIS A 55 10.26 -5.28 -10.28
C HIS A 55 9.92 -4.88 -8.84
N PHE A 56 10.00 -3.58 -8.59
CA PHE A 56 9.83 -2.96 -7.28
C PHE A 56 8.58 -2.05 -7.29
N GLY A 57 8.09 -1.70 -6.11
CA GLY A 57 6.97 -0.77 -5.98
C GLY A 57 7.23 0.59 -6.63
N GLU A 58 8.47 1.08 -6.55
CA GLU A 58 8.89 2.33 -7.21
C GLU A 58 8.74 2.24 -8.73
N TRP A 59 9.01 1.07 -9.33
CA TRP A 59 8.82 0.86 -10.76
C TRP A 59 7.35 1.00 -11.17
N LEU A 60 6.41 0.49 -10.34
CA LEU A 60 4.98 0.64 -10.60
C LEU A 60 4.58 2.12 -10.64
N HIS A 61 5.14 2.93 -9.75
CA HIS A 61 4.88 4.37 -9.72
C HIS A 61 5.46 5.08 -10.94
N ILE A 62 6.72 4.82 -11.28
CA ILE A 62 7.37 5.39 -12.47
C ILE A 62 6.61 5.02 -13.73
N TRP A 63 6.23 3.75 -13.88
CA TRP A 63 5.47 3.28 -15.04
C TRP A 63 4.12 3.97 -15.15
N ASN A 64 3.41 4.13 -14.03
CA ASN A 64 2.16 4.86 -13.99
C ASN A 64 2.33 6.31 -14.48
N GLU A 65 3.31 7.05 -13.94
CA GLU A 65 3.55 8.45 -14.33
C GLU A 65 3.89 8.60 -15.82
N LEU A 66 4.59 7.63 -16.40
CA LEU A 66 4.99 7.68 -17.81
C LEU A 66 3.87 7.26 -18.78
N THR A 67 2.97 6.37 -18.36
CA THR A 67 1.98 5.73 -19.27
C THR A 67 0.55 6.14 -19.01
N GLN A 68 0.29 6.85 -17.91
CA GLN A 68 -1.04 7.23 -17.50
C GLN A 68 -1.67 8.23 -18.46
N THR A 69 -2.87 7.92 -18.92
CA THR A 69 -3.70 8.86 -19.67
C THR A 69 -4.69 9.55 -18.73
N GLY A 70 -4.97 10.83 -18.97
CA GLY A 70 -5.78 11.66 -18.07
C GLY A 70 -7.17 11.05 -17.74
N GLY A 71 -7.77 10.33 -18.68
CA GLY A 71 -9.08 9.69 -18.48
C GLY A 71 -9.07 8.48 -17.54
N HIS A 72 -7.91 7.86 -17.28
CA HIS A 72 -7.78 6.68 -16.42
C HIS A 72 -7.16 6.99 -15.05
N ALA A 73 -6.65 8.20 -14.86
CA ALA A 73 -5.90 8.58 -13.66
C ALA A 73 -6.71 8.41 -12.36
N ALA A 74 -7.97 8.84 -12.35
CA ALA A 74 -8.83 8.74 -11.17
C ALA A 74 -9.12 7.28 -10.79
N GLY A 75 -9.51 6.45 -11.77
CA GLY A 75 -9.79 5.04 -11.52
C GLY A 75 -8.54 4.26 -11.07
N TYR A 76 -7.39 4.58 -11.63
CA TYR A 76 -6.13 3.97 -11.19
C TYR A 76 -5.78 4.37 -9.76
N ALA A 77 -5.97 5.66 -9.40
CA ALA A 77 -5.75 6.14 -8.05
C ALA A 77 -6.63 5.42 -7.02
N GLU A 78 -7.89 5.15 -7.36
CA GLU A 78 -8.79 4.34 -6.53
C GLU A 78 -8.28 2.90 -6.38
N MET A 79 -7.84 2.27 -7.47
CA MET A 79 -7.33 0.90 -7.44
C MET A 79 -6.10 0.73 -6.53
N VAL A 80 -5.18 1.69 -6.54
CA VAL A 80 -3.93 1.63 -5.77
C VAL A 80 -3.98 2.38 -4.43
N GLY A 81 -5.15 2.93 -4.06
CA GLY A 81 -5.37 3.55 -2.77
C GLY A 81 -4.82 4.97 -2.62
N ASN A 82 -4.65 5.71 -3.72
CA ASN A 82 -4.32 7.13 -3.65
C ASN A 82 -5.59 7.99 -3.57
N VAL A 83 -6.38 7.76 -2.53
CA VAL A 83 -7.68 8.39 -2.30
C VAL A 83 -7.73 9.10 -0.95
N PRO A 84 -8.51 10.19 -0.82
CA PRO A 84 -8.59 10.93 0.45
C PRO A 84 -9.03 10.07 1.64
N SER A 85 -9.89 9.08 1.42
CA SER A 85 -10.35 8.17 2.48
C SER A 85 -9.22 7.40 3.18
N LEU A 86 -8.08 7.16 2.50
CA LEU A 86 -6.92 6.50 3.06
C LEU A 86 -5.81 7.49 3.45
N THR A 87 -5.63 8.54 2.66
CA THR A 87 -4.49 9.46 2.78
C THR A 87 -4.77 10.68 3.64
N GLN A 88 -6.05 10.97 3.95
CA GLN A 88 -6.43 12.01 4.89
C GLN A 88 -6.08 11.60 6.32
N ILE A 89 -5.66 12.56 7.13
CA ILE A 89 -5.30 12.31 8.52
C ILE A 89 -6.57 12.02 9.32
N ALA A 90 -6.64 10.86 9.94
CA ALA A 90 -7.58 10.57 11.01
C ALA A 90 -6.95 10.99 12.35
N SER A 91 -7.72 11.63 13.22
CA SER A 91 -7.21 12.17 14.50
C SER A 91 -8.24 12.04 15.62
N THR A 92 -7.74 11.79 16.83
CA THR A 92 -8.56 11.81 18.06
C THR A 92 -8.79 13.23 18.61
N ASN A 93 -8.21 14.26 17.99
CA ASN A 93 -8.41 15.64 18.41
C ASN A 93 -9.84 16.10 18.06
N THR A 94 -10.68 16.30 19.05
CA THR A 94 -12.09 16.71 18.92
C THR A 94 -12.30 18.11 18.32
N SER A 95 -11.23 18.91 18.22
CA SER A 95 -11.27 20.23 17.59
C SER A 95 -11.17 20.21 16.07
N SER A 96 -10.89 19.05 15.48
CA SER A 96 -10.71 18.87 14.04
C SER A 96 -11.93 18.20 13.43
N ILE A 97 -12.31 18.63 12.23
CA ILE A 97 -13.32 17.98 11.36
C ILE A 97 -12.78 16.66 10.77
N THR A 98 -11.72 16.12 11.35
CA THR A 98 -11.06 14.91 10.86
C THR A 98 -11.75 13.67 11.42
N PRO A 99 -11.93 12.62 10.61
CA PRO A 99 -12.49 11.36 11.10
C PRO A 99 -11.56 10.75 12.16
N ASN A 100 -12.13 10.04 13.10
CA ASN A 100 -11.37 9.29 14.12
C ASN A 100 -11.09 7.85 13.70
N LYS A 101 -11.54 7.46 12.51
CA LYS A 101 -11.30 6.15 11.93
C LYS A 101 -11.06 6.23 10.42
N ILE A 102 -10.34 5.26 9.90
CA ILE A 102 -10.21 4.98 8.48
C ILE A 102 -10.95 3.67 8.21
N GLU A 103 -11.88 3.70 7.29
CA GLU A 103 -12.69 2.53 6.94
C GLU A 103 -11.87 1.48 6.18
N GLU A 104 -12.37 0.24 6.18
CA GLU A 104 -11.74 -0.82 5.40
C GLU A 104 -11.70 -0.47 3.91
N TYR A 105 -10.63 -0.88 3.25
CA TYR A 105 -10.45 -0.59 1.83
C TYR A 105 -9.78 -1.76 1.11
N THR A 106 -10.24 -2.05 -0.11
CA THR A 106 -9.66 -3.12 -0.93
C THR A 106 -8.87 -2.51 -2.09
N LEU A 107 -7.60 -2.84 -2.16
CA LEU A 107 -6.70 -2.43 -3.24
C LEU A 107 -6.66 -3.51 -4.33
N TYR A 108 -6.50 -3.06 -5.59
CA TYR A 108 -6.25 -3.90 -6.75
C TYR A 108 -5.03 -3.34 -7.49
N ILE A 109 -3.87 -3.89 -7.23
CA ILE A 109 -2.60 -3.37 -7.74
C ILE A 109 -2.21 -4.13 -9.00
N PRO A 110 -2.23 -3.50 -10.20
CA PRO A 110 -1.83 -4.16 -11.44
C PRO A 110 -0.31 -4.35 -11.48
N LEU A 111 0.12 -5.57 -11.73
CA LEU A 111 1.54 -5.89 -11.88
C LEU A 111 2.01 -5.58 -13.30
N GLN A 112 3.28 -5.19 -13.45
CA GLN A 112 3.86 -4.70 -14.70
C GLN A 112 4.95 -5.63 -15.25
N PHE A 113 4.71 -6.94 -15.20
CA PHE A 113 5.55 -7.91 -15.90
C PHE A 113 5.42 -7.75 -17.42
N TRP A 114 6.38 -8.28 -18.17
CA TRP A 114 6.39 -8.18 -19.65
C TRP A 114 5.07 -8.69 -20.29
N PHE A 115 4.53 -9.81 -19.78
CA PHE A 115 3.30 -10.39 -20.31
C PHE A 115 2.02 -9.62 -19.96
N CYS A 116 2.11 -8.72 -18.94
CA CYS A 116 0.98 -7.88 -18.57
C CYS A 116 0.78 -6.67 -19.49
N ARG A 117 1.82 -6.30 -20.25
CA ARG A 117 1.83 -5.09 -21.07
C ARG A 117 1.22 -5.28 -22.46
N ASN A 118 1.42 -6.44 -23.06
CA ASN A 118 0.97 -6.73 -24.40
C ASN A 118 0.31 -8.13 -24.47
N PRO A 119 -0.93 -8.25 -24.97
CA PRO A 119 -1.60 -9.54 -25.12
C PRO A 119 -0.82 -10.58 -25.91
N GLY A 120 -0.03 -10.14 -26.91
CA GLY A 120 0.81 -11.02 -27.69
C GLY A 120 1.97 -11.68 -26.94
N MET A 121 2.29 -11.19 -25.73
CA MET A 121 3.34 -11.75 -24.87
C MET A 121 2.79 -12.56 -23.71
N SER A 122 1.53 -12.97 -23.78
CA SER A 122 0.86 -13.75 -22.74
C SER A 122 1.57 -15.09 -22.49
N ILE A 123 1.60 -15.52 -21.24
CA ILE A 123 2.21 -16.80 -20.85
C ILE A 123 1.24 -17.94 -21.19
N PRO A 124 1.61 -18.88 -22.08
CA PRO A 124 0.79 -20.06 -22.38
C PRO A 124 0.96 -21.12 -21.29
N LEU A 125 0.03 -21.20 -20.33
CA LEU A 125 0.10 -22.18 -19.24
C LEU A 125 0.11 -23.63 -19.75
N ILE A 126 -0.51 -23.90 -20.89
CA ILE A 126 -0.54 -25.24 -21.46
C ILE A 126 0.87 -25.72 -21.91
N ALA A 127 1.74 -24.79 -22.27
CA ALA A 127 3.13 -25.10 -22.63
C ALA A 127 4.02 -25.33 -21.40
N LEU A 128 3.57 -24.92 -20.22
CA LEU A 128 4.30 -24.99 -18.95
C LEU A 128 3.80 -26.13 -18.05
N GLN A 129 3.32 -27.24 -18.64
CA GLN A 129 2.73 -28.36 -17.89
C GLN A 129 3.67 -28.97 -16.84
N TYR A 130 4.98 -28.88 -17.06
CA TYR A 130 6.01 -29.47 -16.21
C TYR A 130 6.88 -28.43 -15.51
N ALA A 131 6.53 -27.15 -15.61
CA ALA A 131 7.27 -26.06 -15.01
C ALA A 131 6.36 -25.23 -14.10
N ASP A 132 6.69 -25.19 -12.83
CA ASP A 132 5.96 -24.35 -11.85
C ASP A 132 6.17 -22.88 -12.16
N VAL A 133 5.08 -22.12 -12.18
CA VAL A 133 5.10 -20.65 -12.28
C VAL A 133 4.79 -20.08 -10.91
N ASN A 134 5.77 -19.44 -10.29
CA ASN A 134 5.64 -18.87 -8.97
C ASN A 134 5.81 -17.35 -9.02
N VAL A 135 4.96 -16.62 -8.28
CA VAL A 135 5.08 -15.19 -8.07
C VAL A 135 5.35 -14.94 -6.60
N ASN A 136 6.53 -14.41 -6.30
CA ASN A 136 6.98 -14.15 -4.95
C ASN A 136 6.87 -12.66 -4.65
N PHE A 137 6.27 -12.32 -3.50
CA PHE A 137 6.13 -10.96 -3.02
C PHE A 137 6.95 -10.75 -1.76
N ILE A 138 7.69 -9.65 -1.71
CA ILE A 138 8.27 -9.12 -0.49
C ILE A 138 7.56 -7.80 -0.20
N PHE A 139 6.90 -7.73 0.95
CA PHE A 139 6.20 -6.53 1.39
C PHE A 139 7.10 -5.66 2.27
N ARG A 140 6.83 -4.36 2.28
CA ARG A 140 7.43 -3.44 3.24
C ARG A 140 6.81 -3.64 4.62
N THR A 141 7.53 -3.22 5.63
CA THR A 141 7.03 -3.20 7.00
C THR A 141 5.93 -2.16 7.17
N LEU A 142 5.08 -2.33 8.18
CA LEU A 142 3.94 -1.43 8.40
C LEU A 142 4.38 0.02 8.65
N ASP A 143 5.47 0.21 9.39
CA ASP A 143 6.05 1.52 9.70
C ASP A 143 6.55 2.27 8.45
N GLU A 144 6.93 1.56 7.40
CA GLU A 144 7.27 2.15 6.09
C GLU A 144 6.03 2.54 5.25
N CYS A 145 4.85 2.05 5.63
CA CYS A 145 3.60 2.22 4.87
C CYS A 145 2.66 3.27 5.46
N ILE A 146 2.91 3.72 6.68
CA ILE A 146 2.04 4.62 7.44
C ILE A 146 2.74 5.90 7.87
N TRP A 147 1.93 6.91 8.11
CA TRP A 147 2.31 8.05 8.94
C TRP A 147 1.43 8.05 10.17
N ALA A 148 2.03 7.99 11.35
CA ALA A 148 1.32 8.05 12.60
C ALA A 148 2.06 8.97 13.59
N ASN A 149 1.29 9.69 14.39
CA ASN A 149 1.81 10.56 15.44
C ASN A 149 1.02 10.33 16.72
N LYS A 150 1.73 10.15 17.84
CA LYS A 150 1.14 10.07 19.17
C LYS A 150 1.72 11.22 20.00
N GLN A 151 0.87 12.19 20.34
CA GLN A 151 1.25 13.35 21.13
C GLN A 151 0.81 13.15 22.57
N THR A 152 1.76 13.08 23.48
CA THR A 152 1.53 13.21 24.94
C THR A 152 1.44 14.70 25.27
N SER A 153 0.46 15.12 26.06
CA SER A 153 0.11 16.52 26.34
C SER A 153 1.17 17.31 27.14
N THR A 154 2.32 16.75 27.39
CA THR A 154 3.44 17.42 28.04
C THR A 154 4.46 17.91 27.02
N LEU A 155 4.33 19.21 26.65
CA LEU A 155 5.31 20.03 25.96
C LEU A 155 5.55 19.73 24.47
N PHE A 156 4.96 20.59 23.67
CA PHE A 156 5.35 20.84 22.30
C PHE A 156 6.82 21.34 22.26
N ASN A 157 7.73 20.47 21.87
CA ASN A 157 9.03 20.91 21.36
C ASN A 157 9.00 20.81 19.85
N SER A 158 8.69 21.91 19.21
CA SER A 158 8.57 22.10 17.75
C SER A 158 9.90 22.04 16.99
N ALA A 159 10.97 21.51 17.57
CA ALA A 159 12.30 21.64 17.01
C ALA A 159 12.88 20.40 16.32
N SER A 160 12.16 19.30 16.25
CA SER A 160 12.71 18.10 15.62
C SER A 160 11.64 17.32 14.84
N GLY A 161 11.61 17.54 13.52
CA GLY A 161 10.81 16.77 12.56
C GLY A 161 11.24 15.31 12.43
N LYS A 162 11.65 14.68 13.50
CA LYS A 162 12.05 13.28 13.54
C LYS A 162 10.94 12.48 14.19
N ASN A 163 10.18 11.75 13.36
CA ASN A 163 9.20 10.77 13.83
C ASN A 163 9.94 9.67 14.60
N ILE A 164 9.88 9.73 15.92
CA ILE A 164 10.42 8.67 16.78
C ILE A 164 9.25 7.73 17.07
N PHE A 165 9.09 6.69 16.27
CA PHE A 165 8.20 5.59 16.58
C PHE A 165 8.91 4.65 17.54
N SER A 166 8.41 4.52 18.76
CA SER A 166 8.65 3.31 19.52
C SER A 166 7.66 2.25 19.03
N THR A 167 8.12 1.03 18.85
CA THR A 167 7.31 -0.14 18.42
C THR A 167 6.09 -0.41 19.31
N SER A 168 6.02 0.19 20.48
CA SER A 168 4.88 0.15 21.41
C SER A 168 3.75 1.13 21.10
N SER A 169 3.88 1.97 20.05
CA SER A 169 2.95 3.05 19.73
C SER A 169 2.16 2.82 18.44
N ILE A 170 2.30 1.66 17.81
CA ILE A 170 1.56 1.32 16.60
C ILE A 170 0.14 0.94 16.98
N PRO A 171 -0.91 1.53 16.37
CA PRO A 171 -2.28 1.09 16.60
C PRO A 171 -2.40 -0.41 16.29
N THR A 172 -3.01 -1.16 17.19
CA THR A 172 -3.21 -2.59 16.98
C THR A 172 -4.24 -2.77 15.85
N ILE A 173 -3.76 -3.17 14.68
CA ILE A 173 -4.62 -3.58 13.57
C ILE A 173 -5.16 -4.97 13.96
N LYS A 174 -6.45 -5.03 14.27
CA LYS A 174 -7.12 -6.33 14.46
C LYS A 174 -7.48 -6.87 13.08
N GLY A 175 -6.83 -7.98 12.70
CA GLY A 175 -7.26 -8.81 11.59
C GLY A 175 -8.51 -9.61 11.96
#